data_daf12dd4c3e236b7f4066347bd1ceba8
#
_entry.id   daf12dd4c3e236b7f4066347bd1ceba8
#
_cell.length_a   1.000
_cell.length_b   1.000
_cell.length_c   1.000
_cell.angle_alpha   90.00
_cell.angle_beta   90.00
_cell.angle_gamma   90.00
#
_symmetry.space_group_name_H-M   'P 1'
#
loop_
_entity.id
_entity.type
_entity.pdbx_description
1 polymer ?
#
loop_
_entity_poly.entity_id
_entity_poly.type
_entity_poly.pdbx_seq_one_letter_code
_entity_poly.pdbx_strand_id
1 'polypeptide(L)'
;SKLLKNIERSDTLKIFQSPFHTKRLASLVDVSVCYGETPVCRGITFDIQQGDRIVLQGANGSGKSSIIKLLCGEQIPHTGELRIGTGLTISYVPQDASHLRGRLSDFARESGVDESLFLAMLAKLDVPKEQMEKDMSALSAGQKKKVLLARSICQPRHLHIWDEPMNYIDVISRMQIEELLLTFQPTILFVEHDKTFCDRIATKVVPL
;
A
#
# COMPACT_ATOMS: atom_id res chain seq x y z
N SER A 1 22.17 20.16 -9.87
CA SER A 1 21.30 21.36 -9.86
C SER A 1 20.09 21.26 -10.81
N LYS A 2 20.18 20.58 -11.93
CA LYS A 2 19.01 20.33 -12.83
C LYS A 2 18.05 19.28 -12.26
N LEU A 3 18.56 18.28 -11.55
CA LEU A 3 17.71 17.29 -10.87
C LEU A 3 16.91 17.90 -9.70
N LEU A 4 17.54 18.79 -8.92
CA LEU A 4 16.88 19.48 -7.84
C LEU A 4 15.78 20.44 -8.35
N LYS A 5 16.00 21.11 -9.48
CA LYS A 5 14.99 21.97 -10.12
C LYS A 5 13.81 21.19 -10.71
N ASN A 6 14.00 19.89 -11.07
CA ASN A 6 12.90 19.04 -11.50
C ASN A 6 12.13 18.44 -10.33
N ILE A 7 12.74 18.36 -9.14
CA ILE A 7 12.10 17.88 -7.91
C ILE A 7 11.23 19.00 -7.29
N GLU A 8 11.58 20.27 -7.53
CA GLU A 8 10.79 21.43 -7.07
C GLU A 8 9.50 21.64 -7.87
N ARG A 9 9.28 20.95 -8.98
CA ARG A 9 7.98 20.94 -9.64
C ARG A 9 7.09 19.94 -8.90
N SER A 10 6.37 20.45 -7.93
CA SER A 10 5.37 19.74 -7.13
C SER A 10 4.34 18.94 -7.94
N ASP A 11 4.26 19.17 -9.23
CA ASP A 11 3.31 18.54 -10.14
C ASP A 11 3.74 17.17 -10.67
N THR A 12 5.01 16.74 -10.47
CA THR A 12 5.53 15.50 -11.05
C THR A 12 5.54 14.32 -10.11
N LEU A 13 5.56 14.54 -8.79
CA LEU A 13 5.56 13.46 -7.79
C LEU A 13 4.26 13.51 -7.00
N LYS A 14 3.33 12.67 -7.37
CA LYS A 14 2.04 12.51 -6.72
C LYS A 14 1.70 11.03 -6.64
N ILE A 15 0.82 10.68 -5.70
CA ILE A 15 0.21 9.36 -5.69
C ILE A 15 -0.81 9.30 -6.80
N PHE A 16 -0.69 8.31 -7.66
CA PHE A 16 -1.66 8.08 -8.72
C PHE A 16 -2.89 7.39 -8.15
N GLN A 17 -4.01 8.03 -8.26
CA GLN A 17 -5.29 7.57 -7.76
C GLN A 17 -6.30 7.62 -8.89
N SER A 18 -6.96 6.50 -9.18
CA SER A 18 -8.08 6.46 -10.12
C SER A 18 -9.39 6.67 -9.36
N PRO A 19 -10.26 7.57 -9.81
CA PRO A 19 -11.59 7.69 -9.22
C PRO A 19 -12.43 6.45 -9.52
N PHE A 20 -13.24 6.03 -8.55
CA PHE A 20 -14.19 4.94 -8.71
C PHE A 20 -15.59 5.50 -8.98
N HIS A 21 -16.44 4.74 -9.67
CA HIS A 21 -17.77 5.20 -10.07
C HIS A 21 -18.76 5.37 -8.93
N THR A 22 -18.47 4.77 -7.74
CA THR A 22 -19.27 4.94 -6.53
C THR A 22 -18.40 5.45 -5.39
N LYS A 23 -19.01 6.12 -4.40
CA LYS A 23 -18.31 6.60 -3.22
C LYS A 23 -17.76 5.45 -2.38
N ARG A 24 -18.52 4.36 -2.23
CA ARG A 24 -18.12 3.17 -1.50
C ARG A 24 -17.46 2.16 -2.43
N LEU A 25 -16.23 1.77 -2.10
CA LEU A 25 -15.45 0.82 -2.89
C LEU A 25 -15.73 -0.63 -2.49
N ALA A 26 -15.86 -0.88 -1.21
CA ALA A 26 -16.09 -2.21 -0.66
C ALA A 26 -16.79 -2.13 0.69
N SER A 27 -17.41 -3.21 1.12
CA SER A 27 -18.00 -3.33 2.45
C SER A 27 -17.92 -4.74 2.99
N LEU A 28 -17.69 -4.85 4.29
CA LEU A 28 -17.79 -6.08 5.04
C LEU A 28 -18.88 -5.91 6.09
N VAL A 29 -19.81 -6.85 6.16
CA VAL A 29 -20.89 -6.86 7.15
C VAL A 29 -20.87 -8.20 7.87
N ASP A 30 -20.55 -8.17 9.16
CA ASP A 30 -20.48 -9.34 10.03
C ASP A 30 -19.65 -10.49 9.45
N VAL A 31 -18.48 -10.15 8.91
CA VAL A 31 -17.58 -11.12 8.28
C VAL A 31 -16.75 -11.84 9.33
N SER A 32 -16.83 -13.16 9.31
CA SER A 32 -15.99 -14.04 10.15
C SER A 32 -15.22 -15.01 9.25
N VAL A 33 -13.95 -15.22 9.57
CA VAL A 33 -13.07 -16.14 8.85
C VAL A 33 -12.63 -17.24 9.80
N CYS A 34 -12.80 -18.50 9.37
CA CYS A 34 -12.35 -19.68 10.09
C CYS A 34 -11.54 -20.57 9.18
N TYR A 35 -10.40 -21.06 9.67
CA TYR A 35 -9.66 -22.13 9.04
C TYR A 35 -9.93 -23.42 9.81
N GLY A 36 -10.78 -24.29 9.23
CA GLY A 36 -11.31 -25.46 9.94
C GLY A 36 -12.22 -25.03 11.09
N GLU A 37 -11.96 -25.50 12.30
CA GLU A 37 -12.71 -25.15 13.50
C GLU A 37 -12.14 -23.93 14.24
N THR A 38 -11.00 -23.41 13.81
CA THR A 38 -10.31 -22.29 14.47
C THR A 38 -10.74 -20.96 13.87
N PRO A 39 -11.44 -20.09 14.61
CA PRO A 39 -11.75 -18.77 14.13
C PRO A 39 -10.51 -17.87 14.14
N VAL A 40 -10.32 -17.11 13.05
CA VAL A 40 -9.21 -16.15 12.90
C VAL A 40 -9.70 -14.74 13.24
N CYS A 41 -10.88 -14.37 12.75
CA CYS A 41 -11.56 -13.14 13.11
C CYS A 41 -13.08 -13.34 13.09
N ARG A 42 -13.81 -12.51 13.83
CA ARG A 42 -15.27 -12.63 13.97
C ARG A 42 -15.96 -11.28 13.88
N GLY A 43 -17.11 -11.26 13.20
CA GLY A 43 -18.04 -10.14 13.22
C GLY A 43 -17.46 -8.83 12.71
N ILE A 44 -16.60 -8.87 11.72
CA ILE A 44 -15.93 -7.69 11.19
C ILE A 44 -16.90 -6.92 10.29
N THR A 45 -17.13 -5.65 10.64
CA THR A 45 -18.01 -4.77 9.90
C THR A 45 -17.33 -3.43 9.68
N PHE A 46 -17.07 -3.10 8.42
CA PHE A 46 -16.62 -1.78 8.00
C PHE A 46 -16.82 -1.61 6.50
N ASP A 47 -16.78 -0.38 6.04
CA ASP A 47 -16.75 -0.07 4.62
C ASP A 47 -15.51 0.75 4.26
N ILE A 48 -15.17 0.75 2.97
CA ILE A 48 -14.10 1.55 2.40
C ILE A 48 -14.74 2.54 1.43
N GLN A 49 -14.61 3.82 1.73
CA GLN A 49 -15.08 4.90 0.88
C GLN A 49 -13.91 5.64 0.23
N GLN A 50 -14.15 6.28 -0.90
CA GLN A 50 -13.12 7.09 -1.56
C GLN A 50 -12.58 8.15 -0.61
N GLY A 51 -11.26 8.24 -0.52
CA GLY A 51 -10.55 9.15 0.36
C GLY A 51 -10.29 8.61 1.76
N ASP A 52 -10.80 7.43 2.11
CA ASP A 52 -10.51 6.80 3.40
C ASP A 52 -9.04 6.38 3.50
N ARG A 53 -8.47 6.60 4.67
CA ARG A 53 -7.17 6.03 5.08
C ARG A 53 -7.42 5.18 6.32
N ILE A 54 -7.57 3.88 6.08
CA ILE A 54 -8.02 2.92 7.09
C ILE A 54 -6.84 2.13 7.62
N VAL A 55 -6.67 2.06 8.94
CA VAL A 55 -5.76 1.13 9.57
C VAL A 55 -6.52 -0.08 10.13
N LEU A 56 -6.09 -1.29 9.74
CA LEU A 56 -6.49 -2.53 10.41
C LEU A 56 -5.59 -2.71 11.63
N GLN A 57 -6.20 -2.76 12.81
CA GLN A 57 -5.47 -2.82 14.07
C GLN A 57 -5.81 -4.12 14.80
N GLY A 58 -4.79 -4.79 15.28
CA GLY A 58 -4.95 -6.03 16.04
C GLY A 58 -3.63 -6.75 16.25
N ALA A 59 -3.63 -7.70 17.16
CA ALA A 59 -2.47 -8.54 17.42
C ALA A 59 -2.14 -9.44 16.22
N ASN A 60 -0.92 -9.97 16.17
CA ASN A 60 -0.57 -11.01 15.21
C ASN A 60 -1.51 -12.21 15.36
N GLY A 61 -2.01 -12.73 14.24
CA GLY A 61 -2.99 -13.81 14.25
C GLY A 61 -4.45 -13.34 14.44
N SER A 62 -4.72 -12.04 14.42
CA SER A 62 -6.09 -11.50 14.56
C SER A 62 -6.91 -11.51 13.26
N GLY A 63 -6.35 -12.00 12.16
CA GLY A 63 -7.04 -12.11 10.88
C GLY A 63 -6.82 -10.95 9.93
N LYS A 64 -5.89 -10.03 10.19
CA LYS A 64 -5.58 -8.91 9.28
C LYS A 64 -5.22 -9.39 7.88
N SER A 65 -4.36 -10.40 7.78
CA SER A 65 -3.97 -10.99 6.50
C SER A 65 -5.15 -11.61 5.76
N SER A 66 -6.07 -12.26 6.46
CA SER A 66 -7.27 -12.86 5.87
C SER A 66 -8.21 -11.80 5.31
N ILE A 67 -8.39 -10.69 6.00
CA ILE A 67 -9.19 -9.56 5.50
C ILE A 67 -8.56 -8.96 4.23
N ILE A 68 -7.25 -8.77 4.22
CA ILE A 68 -6.54 -8.29 3.02
C ILE A 68 -6.75 -9.25 1.84
N LYS A 69 -6.59 -10.55 2.06
CA LYS A 69 -6.80 -11.56 1.02
C LYS A 69 -8.21 -11.56 0.46
N LEU A 70 -9.22 -11.44 1.33
CA LEU A 70 -10.61 -11.32 0.91
C LEU A 70 -10.84 -10.09 0.04
N LEU A 71 -10.30 -8.93 0.43
CA LEU A 71 -10.40 -7.69 -0.34
C LEU A 71 -9.68 -7.81 -1.70
N CYS A 72 -8.58 -8.55 -1.76
CA CYS A 72 -7.86 -8.82 -3.00
C CYS A 72 -8.54 -9.88 -3.90
N GLY A 73 -9.67 -10.41 -3.49
CA GLY A 73 -10.45 -11.36 -4.29
C GLY A 73 -10.09 -12.83 -4.10
N GLU A 74 -9.28 -13.16 -3.11
CA GLU A 74 -8.97 -14.57 -2.82
C GLU A 74 -10.21 -15.30 -2.27
N GLN A 75 -10.37 -16.55 -2.70
CA GLN A 75 -11.47 -17.42 -2.25
C GLN A 75 -11.14 -18.04 -0.90
N ILE A 76 -11.46 -17.33 0.16
CA ILE A 76 -11.28 -17.80 1.53
C ILE A 76 -12.65 -18.08 2.14
N PRO A 77 -12.83 -19.27 2.78
CA PRO A 77 -14.09 -19.57 3.47
C PRO A 77 -14.40 -18.53 4.55
N HIS A 78 -15.57 -17.94 4.47
CA HIS A 78 -16.03 -16.93 5.41
C HIS A 78 -17.55 -16.94 5.51
N THR A 79 -18.04 -16.36 6.59
CA THR A 79 -19.45 -16.04 6.76
C THR A 79 -19.65 -14.52 6.73
N GLY A 80 -20.90 -14.09 6.68
CA GLY A 80 -21.21 -12.67 6.54
C GLY A 80 -21.21 -12.22 5.09
N GLU A 81 -21.28 -10.92 4.88
CA GLU A 81 -21.42 -10.32 3.56
C GLU A 81 -20.18 -9.51 3.20
N LEU A 82 -19.53 -9.91 2.10
CA LEU A 82 -18.43 -9.19 1.47
C LEU A 82 -18.90 -8.66 0.13
N ARG A 83 -18.84 -7.35 -0.04
CA ARG A 83 -19.13 -6.69 -1.33
C ARG A 83 -17.89 -5.91 -1.77
N ILE A 84 -17.45 -6.20 -2.99
CA ILE A 84 -16.35 -5.49 -3.66
C ILE A 84 -16.94 -4.84 -4.90
N GLY A 85 -16.70 -3.55 -5.08
CA GLY A 85 -17.21 -2.81 -6.24
C GLY A 85 -16.76 -3.43 -7.56
N THR A 86 -17.66 -3.50 -8.52
CA THR A 86 -17.38 -4.07 -9.83
C THR A 86 -16.28 -3.26 -10.53
N GLY A 87 -15.24 -3.94 -11.00
CA GLY A 87 -14.12 -3.30 -11.67
C GLY A 87 -13.11 -2.61 -10.74
N LEU A 88 -13.21 -2.82 -9.43
CA LEU A 88 -12.26 -2.27 -8.47
C LEU A 88 -10.84 -2.80 -8.76
N THR A 89 -9.90 -1.88 -8.87
CA THR A 89 -8.48 -2.20 -9.05
C THR A 89 -7.71 -1.87 -7.78
N ILE A 90 -6.78 -2.76 -7.42
CA ILE A 90 -6.03 -2.67 -6.18
C ILE A 90 -4.53 -2.66 -6.48
N SER A 91 -3.80 -1.79 -5.80
CA SER A 91 -2.34 -1.81 -5.72
C SER A 91 -1.94 -2.36 -4.36
N TYR A 92 -1.28 -3.51 -4.36
CA TYR A 92 -0.92 -4.21 -3.13
C TYR A 92 0.58 -4.15 -2.86
N VAL A 93 0.95 -3.75 -1.64
CA VAL A 93 2.30 -3.82 -1.12
C VAL A 93 2.35 -4.90 -0.04
N PRO A 94 3.00 -6.05 -0.31
CA PRO A 94 3.13 -7.11 0.67
C PRO A 94 4.09 -6.72 1.79
N GLN A 95 3.99 -7.41 2.93
CA GLN A 95 4.88 -7.22 4.07
C GLN A 95 6.34 -7.54 3.70
N ASP A 96 6.55 -8.63 2.95
CA ASP A 96 7.87 -9.11 2.57
C ASP A 96 8.24 -8.68 1.15
N ALA A 97 9.40 -8.04 1.02
CA ALA A 97 9.99 -7.60 -0.24
C ALA A 97 11.18 -8.47 -0.67
N SER A 98 11.53 -9.52 0.07
CA SER A 98 12.75 -10.33 -0.17
C SER A 98 12.77 -11.04 -1.52
N HIS A 99 11.60 -11.24 -2.14
CA HIS A 99 11.45 -11.91 -3.44
C HIS A 99 11.89 -11.07 -4.64
N LEU A 100 12.13 -9.76 -4.46
CA LEU A 100 12.46 -8.86 -5.55
C LEU A 100 13.78 -9.23 -6.20
N ARG A 101 13.76 -9.37 -7.54
CA ARG A 101 14.90 -9.71 -8.40
C ARG A 101 14.76 -9.03 -9.75
N GLY A 102 15.88 -8.90 -10.45
CA GLY A 102 15.91 -8.32 -11.77
C GLY A 102 16.14 -6.81 -11.75
N ARG A 103 16.02 -6.19 -12.92
CA ARG A 103 16.24 -4.76 -13.08
C ARG A 103 15.00 -3.95 -12.69
N LEU A 104 15.23 -2.76 -12.15
CA LEU A 104 14.15 -1.82 -11.85
C LEU A 104 13.34 -1.44 -13.10
N SER A 105 13.99 -1.28 -14.25
CA SER A 105 13.32 -0.96 -15.52
C SER A 105 12.31 -2.05 -15.92
N ASP A 106 12.71 -3.31 -15.81
CA ASP A 106 11.83 -4.44 -16.11
C ASP A 106 10.66 -4.51 -15.12
N PHE A 107 10.95 -4.30 -13.84
CA PHE A 107 9.93 -4.27 -12.79
C PHE A 107 8.90 -3.15 -13.02
N ALA A 108 9.33 -1.96 -13.39
CA ALA A 108 8.45 -0.85 -13.73
C ALA A 108 7.54 -1.20 -14.90
N ARG A 109 8.11 -1.74 -15.97
CA ARG A 109 7.36 -2.15 -17.17
C ARG A 109 6.33 -3.24 -16.86
N GLU A 110 6.73 -4.28 -16.14
CA GLU A 110 5.84 -5.38 -15.74
C GLU A 110 4.73 -4.91 -14.80
N SER A 111 5.00 -3.89 -14.00
CA SER A 111 4.04 -3.28 -13.08
C SER A 111 3.10 -2.28 -13.77
N GLY A 112 3.35 -1.94 -15.02
CA GLY A 112 2.56 -0.97 -15.76
C GLY A 112 2.72 0.47 -15.28
N VAL A 113 3.86 0.81 -14.66
CA VAL A 113 4.15 2.18 -14.21
C VAL A 113 5.15 2.85 -15.15
N ASP A 114 5.08 4.17 -15.21
CA ASP A 114 6.06 4.97 -15.95
C ASP A 114 7.43 4.87 -15.28
N GLU A 115 8.44 4.44 -16.02
CA GLU A 115 9.79 4.22 -15.49
C GLU A 115 10.40 5.50 -14.94
N SER A 116 10.26 6.62 -15.64
CA SER A 116 10.84 7.90 -15.22
C SER A 116 10.22 8.38 -13.91
N LEU A 117 8.92 8.26 -13.76
CA LEU A 117 8.22 8.61 -12.51
C LEU A 117 8.58 7.66 -11.38
N PHE A 118 8.70 6.38 -11.67
CA PHE A 118 9.11 5.37 -10.70
C PHE A 118 10.51 5.64 -10.15
N LEU A 119 11.48 5.89 -11.03
CA LEU A 119 12.85 6.21 -10.63
C LEU A 119 12.94 7.55 -9.89
N ALA A 120 12.16 8.54 -10.30
CA ALA A 120 12.07 9.83 -9.59
C ALA A 120 11.49 9.65 -8.17
N MET A 121 10.50 8.77 -8.01
CA MET A 121 9.94 8.44 -6.70
C MET A 121 10.98 7.75 -5.81
N LEU A 122 11.74 6.80 -6.35
CA LEU A 122 12.82 6.15 -5.62
C LEU A 122 13.89 7.15 -5.17
N ALA A 123 14.26 8.10 -6.03
CA ALA A 123 15.19 9.16 -5.68
C ALA A 123 14.64 10.04 -4.55
N LYS A 124 13.35 10.36 -4.57
CA LYS A 124 12.68 11.10 -3.49
C LYS A 124 12.69 10.32 -2.18
N LEU A 125 12.57 9.01 -2.23
CA LEU A 125 12.66 8.12 -1.07
C LEU A 125 14.12 7.79 -0.68
N ASP A 126 15.05 8.57 -1.17
CA ASP A 126 16.47 8.50 -0.81
C ASP A 126 17.17 7.18 -1.21
N VAL A 127 16.78 6.62 -2.35
CA VAL A 127 17.52 5.52 -2.97
C VAL A 127 18.57 6.10 -3.91
N PRO A 128 19.88 5.90 -3.64
CA PRO A 128 20.94 6.44 -4.48
C PRO A 128 20.90 5.88 -5.91
N LYS A 129 21.32 6.70 -6.87
CA LYS A 129 21.33 6.32 -8.29
C LYS A 129 22.17 5.06 -8.54
N GLU A 130 23.29 4.90 -7.84
CA GLU A 130 24.16 3.72 -7.95
C GLU A 130 23.43 2.43 -7.54
N GLN A 131 22.50 2.52 -6.59
CA GLN A 131 21.69 1.39 -6.18
C GLN A 131 20.62 1.04 -7.22
N MET A 132 20.11 2.03 -7.95
CA MET A 132 19.10 1.82 -8.98
C MET A 132 19.63 1.04 -10.20
N GLU A 133 20.94 0.99 -10.39
CA GLU A 133 21.60 0.26 -11.49
C GLU A 133 21.82 -1.22 -11.19
N LYS A 134 21.64 -1.60 -9.92
CA LYS A 134 21.85 -2.98 -9.46
C LYS A 134 20.62 -3.84 -9.69
N ASP A 135 20.83 -5.16 -9.69
CA ASP A 135 19.75 -6.12 -9.53
C ASP A 135 19.04 -5.87 -8.19
N MET A 136 17.72 -5.94 -8.19
CA MET A 136 16.95 -5.68 -6.96
C MET A 136 17.31 -6.62 -5.81
N SER A 137 17.79 -7.83 -6.11
CA SER A 137 18.26 -8.78 -5.07
C SER A 137 19.44 -8.25 -4.26
N ALA A 138 20.22 -7.32 -4.82
CA ALA A 138 21.38 -6.70 -4.18
C ALA A 138 21.02 -5.47 -3.31
N LEU A 139 19.77 -5.04 -3.33
CA LEU A 139 19.29 -3.92 -2.52
C LEU A 139 19.13 -4.32 -1.05
N SER A 140 19.26 -3.35 -0.15
CA SER A 140 18.94 -3.56 1.27
C SER A 140 17.45 -3.85 1.47
N ALA A 141 17.09 -4.39 2.63
CA ALA A 141 15.69 -4.64 2.98
C ALA A 141 14.84 -3.35 2.89
N GLY A 142 15.37 -2.24 3.38
CA GLY A 142 14.71 -0.94 3.30
C GLY A 142 14.55 -0.44 1.88
N GLN A 143 15.59 -0.60 1.05
CA GLN A 143 15.53 -0.21 -0.37
C GLN A 143 14.54 -1.07 -1.16
N LYS A 144 14.48 -2.37 -0.92
CA LYS A 144 13.46 -3.25 -1.52
C LYS A 144 12.05 -2.81 -1.14
N LYS A 145 11.84 -2.45 0.12
CA LYS A 145 10.54 -1.92 0.59
C LYS A 145 10.18 -0.62 -0.15
N LYS A 146 11.14 0.27 -0.31
CA LYS A 146 10.96 1.51 -1.07
C LYS A 146 10.59 1.24 -2.54
N VAL A 147 11.15 0.19 -3.14
CA VAL A 147 10.78 -0.23 -4.50
C VAL A 147 9.30 -0.60 -4.58
N LEU A 148 8.80 -1.40 -3.65
CA LEU A 148 7.38 -1.77 -3.61
C LEU A 148 6.48 -0.56 -3.35
N LEU A 149 6.86 0.32 -2.44
CA LEU A 149 6.11 1.54 -2.14
C LEU A 149 6.08 2.49 -3.34
N ALA A 150 7.23 2.71 -3.98
CA ALA A 150 7.32 3.56 -5.17
C ALA A 150 6.45 3.02 -6.31
N ARG A 151 6.46 1.71 -6.54
CA ARG A 151 5.58 1.08 -7.52
C ARG A 151 4.12 1.37 -7.21
N SER A 152 3.69 1.11 -5.98
CA SER A 152 2.31 1.33 -5.56
C SER A 152 1.88 2.78 -5.70
N ILE A 153 2.73 3.71 -5.26
CA ILE A 153 2.48 5.15 -5.37
C ILE A 153 2.27 5.56 -6.85
N CYS A 154 3.01 4.95 -7.76
CA CYS A 154 2.93 5.25 -9.20
C CYS A 154 1.83 4.49 -9.94
N GLN A 155 1.15 3.54 -9.31
CA GLN A 155 0.06 2.77 -9.93
C GLN A 155 -1.27 3.51 -9.82
N PRO A 156 -1.94 3.84 -10.93
CA PRO A 156 -3.27 4.45 -10.92
C PRO A 156 -4.33 3.40 -10.61
N ARG A 157 -4.62 3.18 -9.36
CA ARG A 157 -5.59 2.21 -8.86
C ARG A 157 -6.65 2.88 -8.00
N HIS A 158 -7.78 2.19 -7.80
CA HIS A 158 -8.88 2.69 -6.97
C HIS A 158 -8.57 2.57 -5.48
N LEU A 159 -7.87 1.53 -5.07
CA LEU A 159 -7.54 1.24 -3.68
C LEU A 159 -6.08 0.79 -3.57
N HIS A 160 -5.36 1.39 -2.62
CA HIS A 160 -4.04 0.94 -2.22
C HIS A 160 -4.15 0.14 -0.93
N ILE A 161 -3.55 -1.05 -0.89
CA ILE A 161 -3.46 -1.89 0.31
C ILE A 161 -1.99 -2.10 0.63
N TRP A 162 -1.55 -1.60 1.79
CA TRP A 162 -0.17 -1.66 2.22
C TRP A 162 -0.04 -2.46 3.52
N ASP A 163 0.71 -3.54 3.48
CA ASP A 163 0.94 -4.41 4.62
C ASP A 163 2.28 -4.09 5.29
N GLU A 164 2.22 -3.47 6.46
CA GLU A 164 3.37 -2.99 7.22
C GLU A 164 4.34 -2.13 6.40
N PRO A 165 3.85 -1.02 5.82
CA PRO A 165 4.64 -0.24 4.86
C PRO A 165 5.87 0.44 5.46
N MET A 166 5.88 0.70 6.78
CA MET A 166 6.97 1.44 7.42
C MET A 166 8.10 0.56 7.93
N ASN A 167 7.99 -0.77 7.84
CA ASN A 167 9.07 -1.68 8.21
C ASN A 167 10.32 -1.41 7.38
N TYR A 168 11.47 -1.27 8.05
CA TYR A 168 12.78 -0.98 7.46
C TYR A 168 12.91 0.38 6.78
N ILE A 169 11.92 1.27 6.93
CA ILE A 169 11.94 2.60 6.32
C ILE A 169 12.57 3.61 7.29
N ASP A 170 13.53 4.37 6.81
CA ASP A 170 14.19 5.45 7.55
C ASP A 170 13.23 6.62 7.85
N VAL A 171 13.57 7.39 8.87
CA VAL A 171 12.70 8.49 9.35
C VAL A 171 12.40 9.52 8.26
N ILE A 172 13.39 9.89 7.46
CA ILE A 172 13.22 10.91 6.39
C ILE A 172 12.25 10.41 5.33
N SER A 173 12.44 9.18 4.86
CA SER A 173 11.55 8.57 3.86
C SER A 173 10.14 8.36 4.41
N ARG A 174 10.02 8.02 5.67
CA ARG A 174 8.72 7.92 6.37
C ARG A 174 7.99 9.25 6.35
N MET A 175 8.66 10.34 6.68
CA MET A 175 8.09 11.69 6.65
C MET A 175 7.63 12.08 5.24
N GLN A 176 8.39 11.73 4.22
CA GLN A 176 8.03 11.99 2.82
C GLN A 176 6.79 11.20 2.40
N ILE A 177 6.68 9.94 2.81
CA ILE A 177 5.49 9.12 2.54
C ILE A 177 4.26 9.70 3.25
N GLU A 178 4.39 10.10 4.52
CA GLU A 178 3.32 10.76 5.26
C GLU A 178 2.83 12.03 4.55
N GLU A 179 3.76 12.86 4.08
CA GLU A 179 3.44 14.09 3.35
C GLU A 179 2.66 13.81 2.06
N LEU A 180 3.08 12.80 1.29
CA LEU A 180 2.38 12.36 0.08
C LEU A 180 0.95 11.90 0.41
N LEU A 181 0.78 11.09 1.45
CA LEU A 181 -0.54 10.58 1.85
C LEU A 181 -1.47 11.71 2.32
N LEU A 182 -0.97 12.68 3.06
CA LEU A 182 -1.76 13.81 3.54
C LEU A 182 -2.08 14.81 2.43
N THR A 183 -1.18 15.00 1.48
CA THR A 183 -1.38 15.93 0.37
C THR A 183 -2.37 15.40 -0.67
N PHE A 184 -2.22 14.17 -1.09
CA PHE A 184 -3.01 13.58 -2.19
C PHE A 184 -4.21 12.78 -1.72
N GLN A 185 -4.25 12.40 -0.46
CA GLN A 185 -5.37 11.71 0.19
C GLN A 185 -5.90 10.50 -0.61
N PRO A 186 -5.03 9.55 -1.00
CA PRO A 186 -5.47 8.37 -1.72
C PRO A 186 -6.37 7.52 -0.83
N THR A 187 -7.21 6.69 -1.46
CA THR A 187 -7.92 5.65 -0.74
C THR A 187 -6.94 4.53 -0.41
N ILE A 188 -6.70 4.31 0.87
CA ILE A 188 -5.70 3.35 1.33
C ILE A 188 -6.19 2.59 2.57
N LEU A 189 -5.93 1.29 2.56
CA LEU A 189 -6.05 0.43 3.73
C LEU A 189 -4.67 -0.10 4.06
N PHE A 190 -4.27 -0.02 5.32
CA PHE A 190 -2.95 -0.46 5.73
C PHE A 190 -2.96 -1.18 7.07
N VAL A 191 -2.00 -2.07 7.22
CA VAL A 191 -1.66 -2.70 8.50
C VAL A 191 -0.35 -2.10 8.94
N GLU A 192 -0.31 -1.50 10.14
CA GLU A 192 0.88 -0.84 10.66
C GLU A 192 0.87 -0.85 12.18
N HIS A 193 2.04 -1.04 12.77
CA HIS A 193 2.25 -1.01 14.23
C HIS A 193 2.91 0.28 14.71
N ASP A 194 3.41 1.11 13.80
CA ASP A 194 3.96 2.42 14.13
C ASP A 194 2.82 3.37 14.54
N LYS A 195 2.72 3.61 15.84
CA LYS A 195 1.65 4.43 16.40
C LYS A 195 1.65 5.85 15.85
N THR A 196 2.82 6.45 15.71
CA THR A 196 2.94 7.82 15.20
C THR A 196 2.42 7.93 13.77
N PHE A 197 2.78 6.98 12.91
CA PHE A 197 2.29 6.92 11.54
C PHE A 197 0.76 6.74 11.51
N CYS A 198 0.24 5.79 12.28
CA CYS A 198 -1.19 5.56 12.35
C CYS A 198 -1.96 6.78 12.84
N ASP A 199 -1.50 7.43 13.89
CA ASP A 199 -2.14 8.63 14.46
C ASP A 199 -2.16 9.80 13.48
N ARG A 200 -1.13 9.96 12.66
CA ARG A 200 -1.05 11.04 11.67
C ARG A 200 -1.84 10.76 10.41
N ILE A 201 -1.89 9.52 9.96
CA ILE A 201 -2.38 9.17 8.62
C ILE A 201 -3.80 8.63 8.63
N ALA A 202 -4.17 7.82 9.62
CA ALA A 202 -5.45 7.14 9.62
C ALA A 202 -6.63 8.09 9.79
N THR A 203 -7.64 7.95 8.93
CA THR A 203 -8.96 8.59 9.11
C THR A 203 -9.95 7.66 9.79
N LYS A 204 -9.69 6.36 9.74
CA LYS A 204 -10.54 5.33 10.32
C LYS A 204 -9.67 4.21 10.90
N VAL A 205 -10.04 3.72 12.07
CA VAL A 205 -9.40 2.57 12.73
C VAL A 205 -10.40 1.43 12.77
N VAL A 206 -10.00 0.27 12.29
CA VAL A 206 -10.81 -0.95 12.32
C VAL A 206 -10.11 -1.98 13.23
N PRO A 207 -10.58 -2.17 14.46
CA PRO A 207 -10.04 -3.18 15.36
C PRO A 207 -10.50 -4.58 14.94
N LEU A 208 -9.58 -5.53 15.02
CA LEU A 208 -9.85 -6.96 14.80
C LEU A 208 -9.70 -7.78 16.06
#